data_9f2bb8fa47972531efa6c4f87becb793
#
_entry.id   9f2bb8fa47972531efa6c4f87becb793
#
_cell.length_a   1.000
_cell.length_b   1.000
_cell.length_c   1.000
_cell.angle_alpha   90.00
_cell.angle_beta   90.00
_cell.angle_gamma   90.00
#
_symmetry.space_group_name_H-M   'P 1'
#
loop_
_entity.id
_entity.type
_entity.pdbx_description
1 polymer ?
#
loop_
_entity_poly.entity_id
_entity_poly.type
_entity_poly.pdbx_seq_one_letter_code
_entity_poly.pdbx_strand_id
1 'polypeptide(L)'
;MELDPIQVVIRAALAFTLRLADRNDEAIATARASIEFDPNFFVSWLNLGQSYALIGKFADGEEAVRKADDLTGGTSTLILGILGHVLEVAGKRDEARSILNQMLELSKSEYASAQLIAILYWLFNERDAAFEWLERAIEERDHWVCYQYYLPAVREMRSDPRFQEILRRLRLDALP
;
A
#
# COMPACT_ATOMS: atom_id res chain seq x y z
N MET A 1 21.18 -6.20 25.11
CA MET A 1 19.87 -6.91 24.99
C MET A 1 19.75 -7.26 23.54
N GLU A 2 19.83 -8.55 23.20
CA GLU A 2 19.68 -8.99 21.82
C GLU A 2 18.25 -8.68 21.37
N LEU A 3 18.12 -7.95 20.25
CA LEU A 3 16.81 -7.66 19.64
C LEU A 3 16.22 -8.98 19.11
N ASP A 4 15.05 -9.37 19.59
CA ASP A 4 14.33 -10.52 19.03
C ASP A 4 13.66 -10.06 17.72
N PRO A 5 14.19 -10.48 16.55
CA PRO A 5 13.67 -10.04 15.24
C PRO A 5 12.22 -10.47 15.00
N ILE A 6 11.72 -11.48 15.71
CA ILE A 6 10.33 -11.94 15.61
C ILE A 6 9.39 -10.87 16.16
N GLN A 7 9.78 -10.17 17.23
CA GLN A 7 8.91 -9.16 17.84
C GLN A 7 8.65 -7.97 16.91
N VAL A 8 9.64 -7.52 16.14
CA VAL A 8 9.43 -6.40 15.20
C VAL A 8 8.50 -6.80 14.07
N VAL A 9 8.63 -8.02 13.55
CA VAL A 9 7.74 -8.54 12.49
C VAL A 9 6.30 -8.65 13.00
N ILE A 10 6.10 -9.19 14.22
CA ILE A 10 4.76 -9.30 14.83
C ILE A 10 4.11 -7.92 15.00
N ARG A 11 4.87 -6.93 15.50
CA ARG A 11 4.36 -5.56 15.68
C ARG A 11 3.99 -4.92 14.34
N ALA A 12 4.82 -5.09 13.32
CA ALA A 12 4.53 -4.57 11.98
C ALA A 12 3.28 -5.24 11.37
N ALA A 13 3.12 -6.55 11.54
CA ALA A 13 1.92 -7.27 11.10
C ALA A 13 0.67 -6.81 11.87
N LEU A 14 0.79 -6.55 13.17
CA LEU A 14 -0.30 -6.00 13.98
C LEU A 14 -0.68 -4.59 13.51
N ALA A 15 0.30 -3.71 13.27
CA ALA A 15 0.03 -2.36 12.75
C ALA A 15 -0.69 -2.40 11.40
N PHE A 16 -0.25 -3.28 10.49
CA PHE A 16 -0.93 -3.52 9.21
C PHE A 16 -2.40 -3.96 9.41
N THR A 17 -2.63 -4.95 10.28
CA THR A 17 -3.97 -5.48 10.55
C THR A 17 -4.90 -4.44 11.17
N LEU A 18 -4.38 -3.65 12.14
CA LEU A 18 -5.11 -2.55 12.76
C LEU A 18 -5.53 -1.50 11.73
N ARG A 19 -4.63 -1.15 10.80
CA ARG A 19 -4.92 -0.22 9.71
C ARG A 19 -6.03 -0.75 8.78
N LEU A 20 -6.00 -2.03 8.42
CA LEU A 20 -7.08 -2.64 7.64
C LEU A 20 -8.42 -2.65 8.38
N ALA A 21 -8.39 -2.72 9.71
CA ALA A 21 -9.57 -2.63 10.56
C ALA A 21 -10.02 -1.19 10.87
N ASP A 22 -9.44 -0.18 10.21
CA ASP A 22 -9.72 1.27 10.38
C ASP A 22 -9.37 1.80 11.79
N ARG A 23 -8.55 1.05 12.56
CA ARG A 23 -8.05 1.41 13.89
C ARG A 23 -6.73 2.17 13.79
N ASN A 24 -6.76 3.31 13.10
CA ASN A 24 -5.56 4.02 12.67
C ASN A 24 -4.71 4.57 13.82
N ASP A 25 -5.30 5.07 14.90
CA ASP A 25 -4.53 5.56 16.07
C ASP A 25 -3.72 4.43 16.73
N GLU A 26 -4.32 3.24 16.84
CA GLU A 26 -3.64 2.07 17.39
C GLU A 26 -2.57 1.53 16.42
N ALA A 27 -2.83 1.59 15.11
CA ALA A 27 -1.85 1.24 14.10
C ALA A 27 -0.61 2.15 14.18
N ILE A 28 -0.81 3.46 14.34
CA ILE A 28 0.26 4.46 14.51
C ILE A 28 1.05 4.17 15.80
N ALA A 29 0.37 3.96 16.93
CA ALA A 29 1.04 3.66 18.19
C ALA A 29 1.88 2.38 18.10
N THR A 30 1.33 1.33 17.48
CA THR A 30 2.01 0.05 17.27
C THR A 30 3.21 0.18 16.33
N ALA A 31 3.07 0.92 15.22
CA ALA A 31 4.16 1.16 14.29
C ALA A 31 5.30 1.96 14.94
N ARG A 32 4.98 3.01 15.72
CA ARG A 32 5.98 3.76 16.50
C ARG A 32 6.72 2.88 17.49
N ALA A 33 6.01 2.07 18.27
CA ALA A 33 6.64 1.13 19.21
C ALA A 33 7.51 0.08 18.48
N SER A 34 7.17 -0.27 17.24
CA SER A 34 8.01 -1.14 16.41
C SER A 34 9.28 -0.42 15.95
N ILE A 35 9.19 0.87 15.55
CA ILE A 35 10.33 1.70 15.15
C ILE A 35 11.27 1.97 16.33
N GLU A 36 10.74 2.21 17.54
CA GLU A 36 11.54 2.35 18.75
C GLU A 36 12.33 1.07 19.06
N PHE A 37 11.75 -0.09 18.76
CA PHE A 37 12.39 -1.38 18.95
C PHE A 37 13.48 -1.65 17.89
N ASP A 38 13.15 -1.42 16.59
CA ASP A 38 14.09 -1.51 15.47
C ASP A 38 13.84 -0.39 14.45
N PRO A 39 14.62 0.70 14.49
CA PRO A 39 14.45 1.83 13.59
C PRO A 39 14.82 1.52 12.12
N ASN A 40 15.50 0.39 11.86
CA ASN A 40 15.89 -0.01 10.50
C ASN A 40 14.90 -0.96 9.83
N PHE A 41 13.85 -1.38 10.53
CA PHE A 41 12.83 -2.25 9.94
C PHE A 41 11.84 -1.42 9.09
N PHE A 42 12.10 -1.32 7.80
CA PHE A 42 11.38 -0.45 6.87
C PHE A 42 9.86 -0.67 6.84
N VAL A 43 9.37 -1.89 7.11
CA VAL A 43 7.93 -2.21 7.10
C VAL A 43 7.17 -1.42 8.18
N SER A 44 7.81 -1.14 9.32
CA SER A 44 7.20 -0.31 10.38
C SER A 44 6.99 1.13 9.92
N TRP A 45 7.94 1.69 9.17
CA TRP A 45 7.83 3.01 8.58
C TRP A 45 6.75 3.08 7.49
N LEU A 46 6.60 2.02 6.67
CA LEU A 46 5.50 1.94 5.69
C LEU A 46 4.14 1.93 6.37
N ASN A 47 3.96 1.13 7.43
CA ASN A 47 2.71 1.09 8.16
C ASN A 47 2.39 2.43 8.83
N LEU A 48 3.40 3.09 9.41
CA LEU A 48 3.27 4.42 10.00
C LEU A 48 2.82 5.43 8.95
N GLY A 49 3.51 5.48 7.81
CA GLY A 49 3.22 6.42 6.73
C GLY A 49 1.81 6.27 6.15
N GLN A 50 1.41 5.04 5.86
CA GLN A 50 0.06 4.77 5.38
C GLN A 50 -1.02 5.10 6.41
N SER A 51 -0.78 4.82 7.69
CA SER A 51 -1.73 5.15 8.76
C SER A 51 -1.86 6.66 8.95
N TYR A 52 -0.77 7.42 8.84
CA TYR A 52 -0.82 8.88 8.85
C TYR A 52 -1.62 9.44 7.66
N ALA A 53 -1.42 8.92 6.46
CA ALA A 53 -2.17 9.34 5.27
C ALA A 53 -3.68 9.14 5.45
N LEU A 54 -4.10 8.03 6.08
CA LEU A 54 -5.51 7.73 6.33
C LEU A 54 -6.19 8.70 7.32
N ILE A 55 -5.43 9.30 8.23
CA ILE A 55 -5.96 10.30 9.18
C ILE A 55 -5.67 11.75 8.74
N GLY A 56 -5.25 11.96 7.49
CA GLY A 56 -5.00 13.27 6.91
C GLY A 56 -3.69 13.94 7.31
N LYS A 57 -2.78 13.23 7.99
CA LYS A 57 -1.42 13.70 8.32
C LYS A 57 -0.46 13.42 7.17
N PHE A 58 -0.71 14.06 6.03
CA PHE A 58 -0.03 13.72 4.78
C PHE A 58 1.47 13.97 4.80
N ALA A 59 1.93 15.08 5.41
CA ALA A 59 3.35 15.38 5.51
C ALA A 59 4.11 14.34 6.34
N ASP A 60 3.56 13.98 7.51
CA ASP A 60 4.12 12.94 8.37
C ASP A 60 4.10 11.56 7.65
N GLY A 61 3.04 11.33 6.87
CA GLY A 61 2.88 10.11 6.07
C GLY A 61 3.95 9.97 5.00
N GLU A 62 4.18 11.03 4.24
CA GLU A 62 5.21 11.08 3.21
C GLU A 62 6.61 10.92 3.82
N GLU A 63 6.93 11.63 4.90
CA GLU A 63 8.22 11.53 5.58
C GLU A 63 8.50 10.09 6.01
N ALA A 64 7.52 9.43 6.61
CA ALA A 64 7.67 8.04 7.04
C ALA A 64 7.90 7.08 5.87
N VAL A 65 7.17 7.22 4.74
CA VAL A 65 7.38 6.36 3.56
C VAL A 65 8.74 6.63 2.91
N ARG A 66 9.18 7.89 2.82
CA ARG A 66 10.53 8.21 2.32
C ARG A 66 11.62 7.63 3.21
N LYS A 67 11.41 7.59 4.53
CA LYS A 67 12.33 6.92 5.44
C LYS A 67 12.42 5.41 5.16
N ALA A 68 11.31 4.77 4.84
CA ALA A 68 11.33 3.36 4.41
C ALA A 68 12.10 3.18 3.08
N ASP A 69 11.95 4.11 2.15
CA ASP A 69 12.65 4.10 0.86
C ASP A 69 14.16 4.23 1.04
N ASP A 70 14.61 5.18 1.87
CA ASP A 70 16.03 5.35 2.23
C ASP A 70 16.63 4.06 2.83
N LEU A 71 15.88 3.37 3.71
CA LEU A 71 16.33 2.13 4.35
C LEU A 71 16.49 0.95 3.37
N THR A 72 15.80 1.01 2.23
CA THR A 72 15.88 -0.04 1.19
C THR A 72 16.72 0.37 -0.02
N GLY A 73 17.32 1.56 0.00
CA GLY A 73 18.16 2.07 -1.06
C GLY A 73 17.42 2.55 -2.31
N GLY A 74 16.12 2.90 -2.18
CA GLY A 74 15.35 3.52 -3.27
C GLY A 74 14.98 2.61 -4.44
N THR A 75 15.05 1.28 -4.26
CA THR A 75 14.87 0.30 -5.36
C THR A 75 13.57 -0.50 -5.26
N SER A 76 12.80 -0.33 -4.19
CA SER A 76 11.62 -1.14 -3.92
C SER A 76 10.38 -0.62 -4.64
N THR A 77 9.88 -1.35 -5.64
CA THR A 77 8.62 -1.02 -6.33
C THR A 77 7.40 -1.05 -5.39
N LEU A 78 7.45 -1.84 -4.31
CA LEU A 78 6.45 -1.80 -3.24
C LEU A 78 6.40 -0.42 -2.57
N ILE A 79 7.55 0.12 -2.20
CA ILE A 79 7.64 1.42 -1.52
C ILE A 79 7.26 2.54 -2.48
N LEU A 80 7.70 2.48 -3.74
CA LEU A 80 7.29 3.43 -4.77
C LEU A 80 5.76 3.48 -4.91
N GLY A 81 5.10 2.33 -5.01
CA GLY A 81 3.63 2.29 -5.12
C GLY A 81 2.92 2.89 -3.89
N ILE A 82 3.44 2.64 -2.70
CA ILE A 82 2.90 3.23 -1.46
C ILE A 82 3.18 4.73 -1.41
N LEU A 83 4.36 5.19 -1.83
CA LEU A 83 4.69 6.61 -1.91
C LEU A 83 3.78 7.33 -2.91
N GLY A 84 3.55 6.76 -4.09
CA GLY A 84 2.63 7.29 -5.08
C GLY A 84 1.20 7.45 -4.53
N HIS A 85 0.73 6.47 -3.77
CA HIS A 85 -0.56 6.55 -3.06
C HIS A 85 -0.59 7.72 -2.05
N VAL A 86 0.42 7.81 -1.18
CA VAL A 86 0.49 8.86 -0.16
C VAL A 86 0.57 10.24 -0.81
N LEU A 87 1.34 10.41 -1.87
CA LEU A 87 1.45 11.66 -2.62
C LEU A 87 0.11 12.05 -3.28
N GLU A 88 -0.61 11.10 -3.88
CA GLU A 88 -1.90 11.40 -4.52
C GLU A 88 -2.94 11.88 -3.49
N VAL A 89 -3.08 11.19 -2.35
CA VAL A 89 -4.02 11.61 -1.30
C VAL A 89 -3.59 12.90 -0.60
N ALA A 90 -2.30 13.24 -0.65
CA ALA A 90 -1.76 14.53 -0.20
C ALA A 90 -2.00 15.68 -1.21
N GLY A 91 -2.59 15.40 -2.37
CA GLY A 91 -2.81 16.37 -3.43
C GLY A 91 -1.57 16.69 -4.28
N LYS A 92 -0.47 15.96 -4.11
CA LYS A 92 0.77 16.09 -4.89
C LYS A 92 0.69 15.27 -6.18
N ARG A 93 -0.33 15.56 -6.98
CA ARG A 93 -0.73 14.74 -8.12
C ARG A 93 0.36 14.54 -9.18
N ASP A 94 1.14 15.58 -9.47
CA ASP A 94 2.21 15.50 -10.48
C ASP A 94 3.36 14.59 -10.02
N GLU A 95 3.72 14.65 -8.72
CA GLU A 95 4.73 13.75 -8.14
C GLU A 95 4.22 12.31 -8.13
N ALA A 96 2.98 12.08 -7.73
CA ALA A 96 2.35 10.75 -7.76
C ALA A 96 2.30 10.17 -9.19
N ARG A 97 2.03 11.02 -10.20
CA ARG A 97 2.04 10.62 -11.62
C ARG A 97 3.45 10.24 -12.08
N SER A 98 4.46 10.95 -11.63
CA SER A 98 5.86 10.61 -11.92
C SER A 98 6.22 9.22 -11.35
N ILE A 99 5.77 8.91 -10.13
CA ILE A 99 5.94 7.58 -9.54
C ILE A 99 5.23 6.50 -10.36
N LEU A 100 3.99 6.73 -10.78
CA LEU A 100 3.27 5.77 -11.63
C LEU A 100 4.04 5.50 -12.92
N ASN A 101 4.53 6.55 -13.61
CA ASN A 101 5.31 6.40 -14.84
C ASN A 101 6.60 5.61 -14.59
N GLN A 102 7.30 5.86 -13.48
CA GLN A 102 8.47 5.09 -13.08
C GLN A 102 8.13 3.61 -12.86
N MET A 103 7.04 3.31 -12.17
CA MET A 103 6.60 1.93 -11.95
C MET A 103 6.23 1.23 -13.27
N LEU A 104 5.61 1.93 -14.22
CA LEU A 104 5.29 1.41 -15.55
C LEU A 104 6.56 1.08 -16.34
N GLU A 105 7.59 1.92 -16.26
CA GLU A 105 8.88 1.60 -16.91
C GLU A 105 9.56 0.39 -16.26
N LEU A 106 9.62 0.33 -14.93
CA LEU A 106 10.18 -0.80 -14.21
C LEU A 106 9.44 -2.11 -14.52
N SER A 107 8.12 -2.07 -14.66
CA SER A 107 7.31 -3.26 -14.96
C SER A 107 7.61 -3.92 -16.32
N LYS A 108 8.40 -3.27 -17.18
CA LYS A 108 8.84 -3.84 -18.47
C LYS A 108 10.04 -4.77 -18.33
N SER A 109 10.84 -4.62 -17.30
CA SER A 109 12.12 -5.34 -17.11
C SER A 109 12.26 -6.00 -15.74
N GLU A 110 11.47 -5.57 -14.76
CA GLU A 110 11.54 -6.03 -13.38
C GLU A 110 10.14 -6.33 -12.84
N TYR A 111 10.07 -7.01 -11.69
CA TYR A 111 8.80 -7.18 -10.99
C TYR A 111 8.34 -5.84 -10.41
N ALA A 112 7.19 -5.39 -10.85
CA ALA A 112 6.46 -4.29 -10.22
C ALA A 112 5.04 -4.77 -9.92
N SER A 113 4.58 -4.61 -8.67
CA SER A 113 3.25 -5.07 -8.29
C SER A 113 2.18 -4.43 -9.16
N ALA A 114 1.52 -5.26 -9.99
CA ALA A 114 0.43 -4.83 -10.85
C ALA A 114 -0.75 -4.31 -10.02
N GLN A 115 -0.96 -4.85 -8.82
CA GLN A 115 -1.98 -4.39 -7.88
C GLN A 115 -1.72 -2.94 -7.42
N LEU A 116 -0.48 -2.56 -7.11
CA LEU A 116 -0.16 -1.18 -6.72
C LEU A 116 -0.31 -0.20 -7.87
N ILE A 117 0.04 -0.61 -9.09
CA ILE A 117 -0.21 0.18 -10.31
C ILE A 117 -1.72 0.37 -10.51
N ALA A 118 -2.53 -0.69 -10.33
CA ALA A 118 -3.99 -0.60 -10.40
C ALA A 118 -4.57 0.40 -9.38
N ILE A 119 -4.05 0.41 -8.15
CA ILE A 119 -4.46 1.39 -7.12
C ILE A 119 -4.16 2.81 -7.58
N LEU A 120 -2.97 3.08 -8.10
CA LEU A 120 -2.61 4.41 -8.56
C LEU A 120 -3.52 4.88 -9.70
N TYR A 121 -3.78 4.04 -10.70
CA TYR A 121 -4.74 4.36 -11.75
C TYR A 121 -6.15 4.64 -11.21
N TRP A 122 -6.60 3.85 -10.23
CA TRP A 122 -7.88 4.07 -9.57
C TRP A 122 -7.94 5.46 -8.90
N LEU A 123 -6.91 5.84 -8.17
CA LEU A 123 -6.79 7.14 -7.51
C LEU A 123 -6.74 8.31 -8.52
N PHE A 124 -6.15 8.08 -9.68
CA PHE A 124 -6.17 9.05 -10.79
C PHE A 124 -7.51 9.12 -11.52
N ASN A 125 -8.51 8.34 -11.12
CA ASN A 125 -9.80 8.20 -11.76
C ASN A 125 -9.73 7.60 -13.20
N GLU A 126 -8.67 6.87 -13.49
CA GLU A 126 -8.46 6.14 -14.75
C GLU A 126 -8.95 4.70 -14.58
N ARG A 127 -10.28 4.56 -14.54
CA ARG A 127 -10.98 3.32 -14.13
C ARG A 127 -10.64 2.13 -14.99
N ASP A 128 -10.58 2.31 -16.31
CA ASP A 128 -10.35 1.20 -17.25
C ASP A 128 -8.93 0.66 -17.08
N ALA A 129 -7.92 1.53 -17.05
CA ALA A 129 -6.55 1.14 -16.79
C ALA A 129 -6.38 0.47 -15.40
N ALA A 130 -7.09 0.95 -14.38
CA ALA A 130 -7.07 0.33 -13.06
C ALA A 130 -7.54 -1.13 -13.10
N PHE A 131 -8.62 -1.41 -13.84
CA PHE A 131 -9.12 -2.79 -13.97
C PHE A 131 -8.25 -3.66 -14.87
N GLU A 132 -7.67 -3.12 -15.95
CA GLU A 132 -6.69 -3.84 -16.78
C GLU A 132 -5.49 -4.30 -15.92
N TRP A 133 -4.94 -3.42 -15.09
CA TRP A 133 -3.83 -3.76 -14.19
C TRP A 133 -4.25 -4.69 -13.05
N LEU A 134 -5.48 -4.60 -12.56
CA LEU A 134 -6.00 -5.51 -11.56
C LEU A 134 -6.19 -6.94 -12.12
N GLU A 135 -6.68 -7.08 -13.36
CA GLU A 135 -6.73 -8.37 -14.03
C GLU A 135 -5.33 -8.96 -14.24
N ARG A 136 -4.37 -8.15 -14.64
CA ARG A 136 -2.97 -8.56 -14.73
C ARG A 136 -2.43 -9.04 -13.37
N ALA A 137 -2.74 -8.35 -12.28
CA ALA A 137 -2.34 -8.76 -10.94
C ALA A 137 -2.90 -10.16 -10.58
N ILE A 138 -4.12 -10.47 -11.00
CA ILE A 138 -4.73 -11.79 -10.81
C ILE A 138 -4.00 -12.86 -11.63
N GLU A 139 -3.71 -12.57 -12.90
CA GLU A 139 -2.99 -13.49 -13.79
C GLU A 139 -1.57 -13.78 -13.28
N GLU A 140 -0.87 -12.76 -12.79
CA GLU A 140 0.46 -12.87 -12.19
C GLU A 140 0.43 -13.48 -10.77
N ARG A 141 -0.75 -13.78 -10.23
CA ARG A 141 -0.96 -14.29 -8.87
C ARG A 141 -0.36 -13.38 -7.79
N ASP A 142 -0.48 -12.08 -7.99
CA ASP A 142 -0.08 -11.11 -6.97
C ASP A 142 -0.92 -11.34 -5.70
N HIS A 143 -0.28 -11.81 -4.65
CA HIS A 143 -0.95 -12.19 -3.40
C HIS A 143 -1.65 -11.01 -2.69
N TRP A 144 -1.25 -9.78 -3.00
CA TRP A 144 -1.86 -8.57 -2.44
C TRP A 144 -3.27 -8.32 -2.97
N VAL A 145 -3.67 -8.92 -4.10
CA VAL A 145 -5.03 -8.81 -4.65
C VAL A 145 -6.08 -9.26 -3.63
N CYS A 146 -5.78 -10.28 -2.81
CA CYS A 146 -6.70 -10.75 -1.76
C CYS A 146 -7.00 -9.68 -0.71
N TYR A 147 -6.07 -8.73 -0.49
CA TYR A 147 -6.24 -7.62 0.46
C TYR A 147 -6.90 -6.40 -0.17
N GLN A 148 -7.06 -6.37 -1.50
CA GLN A 148 -7.64 -5.23 -2.23
C GLN A 148 -9.01 -4.83 -1.64
N TYR A 149 -9.84 -5.80 -1.29
CA TYR A 149 -11.15 -5.57 -0.70
C TYR A 149 -11.08 -4.72 0.57
N TYR A 150 -10.06 -4.90 1.41
CA TYR A 150 -9.94 -4.23 2.71
C TYR A 150 -9.16 -2.92 2.65
N LEU A 151 -8.52 -2.59 1.54
CA LEU A 151 -7.72 -1.37 1.45
C LEU A 151 -8.60 -0.11 1.47
N PRO A 152 -8.39 0.80 2.43
CA PRO A 152 -9.17 2.05 2.51
C PRO A 152 -9.09 2.90 1.23
N ALA A 153 -7.91 2.93 0.58
CA ALA A 153 -7.65 3.72 -0.63
C ALA A 153 -8.58 3.39 -1.80
N VAL A 154 -9.09 2.17 -1.87
CA VAL A 154 -9.94 1.69 -2.97
C VAL A 154 -11.32 1.23 -2.49
N ARG A 155 -11.76 1.71 -1.33
CA ARG A 155 -13.05 1.34 -0.73
C ARG A 155 -14.22 1.55 -1.70
N GLU A 156 -14.19 2.62 -2.49
CA GLU A 156 -15.22 2.93 -3.50
C GLU A 156 -15.24 1.92 -4.65
N MET A 157 -14.13 1.23 -4.93
CA MET A 157 -14.05 0.20 -5.96
C MET A 157 -15.03 -0.95 -5.69
N ARG A 158 -15.39 -1.18 -4.43
CA ARG A 158 -16.32 -2.25 -4.03
C ARG A 158 -17.68 -2.16 -4.70
N SER A 159 -18.14 -0.96 -5.01
CA SER A 159 -19.43 -0.72 -5.70
C SER A 159 -19.37 -0.86 -7.21
N ASP A 160 -18.16 -0.97 -7.80
CA ASP A 160 -18.02 -1.16 -9.26
C ASP A 160 -18.37 -2.61 -9.64
N PRO A 161 -19.28 -2.83 -10.62
CA PRO A 161 -19.68 -4.17 -11.05
C PRO A 161 -18.49 -5.05 -11.51
N ARG A 162 -17.45 -4.45 -12.09
CA ARG A 162 -16.24 -5.18 -12.52
C ARG A 162 -15.50 -5.76 -11.31
N PHE A 163 -15.41 -5.00 -10.22
CA PHE A 163 -14.78 -5.50 -9.00
C PHE A 163 -15.60 -6.62 -8.36
N GLN A 164 -16.93 -6.51 -8.36
CA GLN A 164 -17.81 -7.57 -7.86
C GLN A 164 -17.65 -8.86 -8.68
N GLU A 165 -17.43 -8.76 -10.00
CA GLU A 165 -17.12 -9.92 -10.84
C GLU A 165 -15.78 -10.56 -10.48
N ILE A 166 -14.74 -9.74 -10.23
CA ILE A 166 -13.43 -10.20 -9.74
C ILE A 166 -13.58 -10.95 -8.41
N LEU A 167 -14.32 -10.39 -7.45
CA LEU A 167 -14.54 -11.05 -6.16
C LEU A 167 -15.23 -12.41 -6.32
N ARG A 168 -16.23 -12.53 -7.20
CA ARG A 168 -16.89 -13.82 -7.48
C ARG A 168 -15.91 -14.85 -8.09
N ARG A 169 -15.09 -14.45 -9.05
CA ARG A 169 -14.07 -15.32 -9.65
C ARG A 169 -13.03 -15.79 -8.63
N LEU A 170 -12.67 -14.94 -7.69
CA LEU A 170 -11.74 -15.25 -6.59
C LEU A 170 -12.42 -15.97 -5.42
N ARG A 171 -13.76 -16.18 -5.45
CA ARG A 171 -14.58 -16.72 -4.34
C ARG A 171 -14.47 -15.91 -3.06
N LEU A 172 -14.38 -14.59 -3.20
CA LEU A 172 -14.30 -13.61 -2.12
C LEU A 172 -15.59 -12.78 -1.98
N ASP A 173 -16.63 -13.12 -2.73
CA ASP A 173 -17.92 -12.44 -2.77
C ASP A 173 -18.78 -12.62 -1.50
N ALA A 174 -18.41 -13.58 -0.65
CA ALA A 174 -19.04 -13.79 0.66
C ALA A 174 -18.37 -13.00 1.81
N LEU A 175 -17.37 -12.15 1.50
CA LEU A 175 -16.74 -11.30 2.52
C LEU A 175 -17.72 -10.21 3.01
N PRO A 176 -17.72 -9.91 4.32
CA PRO A 176 -18.63 -8.93 4.93
C PRO A 176 -18.36 -7.49 4.51
#